data_fa145fb41dc414ecca54f01b538316ad
#
_entry.id   fa145fb41dc414ecca54f01b538316ad
#
_cell.length_a   1.000
_cell.length_b   1.000
_cell.length_c   1.000
_cell.angle_alpha   90.00
_cell.angle_beta   90.00
_cell.angle_gamma   90.00
#
_symmetry.space_group_name_H-M   'P 1'
#
loop_
_entity.id
_entity.type
_entity.pdbx_description
1 polymer ?
#
loop_
_entity_poly.entity_id
_entity_poly.type
_entity_poly.pdbx_seq_one_letter_code
_entity_poly.pdbx_strand_id
1 'polypeptide(L)'
;IFLSRPRRFGKSLLTSTLHSYFEGRKELFEGLAIEHLEKEWTRYPVLHFDMSTAKHMDKDRLLSELERKLYGYEQIYGRDESAIYTNQRLESLIKRAYAQTGQKVVVLIDEYDAPLLDVVHEEKELPKLRDVMRNFYSPLKACDPYLRFVFLTGITKFLSLIHISEPT
;
A
#
# COMPACT_ATOMS: atom_id res chain seq x y z
N ILE A 1 -2.17 4.65 9.01
CA ILE A 1 -3.37 4.12 9.71
C ILE A 1 -3.58 2.66 9.34
N PHE A 2 -3.89 1.87 10.33
CA PHE A 2 -4.16 0.45 10.16
C PHE A 2 -5.57 0.13 10.61
N LEU A 3 -6.31 -0.65 9.78
CA LEU A 3 -7.62 -1.16 10.11
C LEU A 3 -7.63 -2.68 10.07
N SER A 4 -7.87 -3.30 11.23
CA SER A 4 -8.05 -4.74 11.36
C SER A 4 -9.53 -5.05 11.60
N ARG A 5 -10.12 -5.78 10.66
CA ARG A 5 -11.52 -6.24 10.76
C ARG A 5 -11.65 -7.62 10.14
N PRO A 6 -12.59 -8.43 10.59
CA PRO A 6 -12.90 -9.69 9.91
C PRO A 6 -13.32 -9.46 8.45
N ARG A 7 -13.31 -10.52 7.67
CA ARG A 7 -13.78 -10.47 6.28
C ARG A 7 -15.22 -9.97 6.21
N ARG A 8 -15.58 -9.29 5.12
CA ARG A 8 -16.93 -8.76 4.83
C ARG A 8 -17.39 -7.62 5.75
N PHE A 9 -16.46 -6.86 6.32
CA PHE A 9 -16.77 -5.67 7.13
C PHE A 9 -16.50 -4.35 6.38
N GLY A 10 -16.54 -4.37 5.05
CA GLY A 10 -16.44 -3.16 4.24
C GLY A 10 -15.05 -2.56 4.13
N LYS A 11 -13.98 -3.30 4.43
CA LYS A 11 -12.60 -2.78 4.34
C LYS A 11 -12.23 -2.35 2.92
N SER A 12 -12.55 -3.18 1.92
CA SER A 12 -12.26 -2.86 0.52
C SER A 12 -13.06 -1.67 0.03
N LEU A 13 -14.31 -1.52 0.48
CA LEU A 13 -15.13 -0.37 0.14
C LEU A 13 -14.52 0.91 0.74
N LEU A 14 -14.08 0.86 1.99
CA LEU A 14 -13.43 2.00 2.63
C LEU A 14 -12.14 2.38 1.89
N THR A 15 -11.32 1.41 1.52
CA THR A 15 -10.08 1.67 0.79
C THR A 15 -10.37 2.29 -0.58
N SER A 16 -11.36 1.78 -1.32
CA SER A 16 -11.79 2.35 -2.60
C SER A 16 -12.31 3.78 -2.43
N THR A 17 -13.03 4.05 -1.37
CA THR A 17 -13.56 5.39 -1.05
C THR A 17 -12.41 6.37 -0.77
N LEU A 18 -11.41 5.94 0.02
CA LEU A 18 -10.23 6.75 0.29
C LEU A 18 -9.43 7.01 -0.99
N HIS A 19 -9.30 6.00 -1.87
CA HIS A 19 -8.64 6.15 -3.15
C HIS A 19 -9.30 7.28 -3.97
N SER A 20 -10.61 7.22 -4.12
CA SER A 20 -11.38 8.23 -4.87
C SER A 20 -11.30 9.62 -4.22
N TYR A 21 -11.33 9.67 -2.89
CA TYR A 21 -11.20 10.93 -2.15
C TYR A 21 -9.84 11.59 -2.41
N PHE A 22 -8.75 10.82 -2.29
CA PHE A 22 -7.42 11.37 -2.47
C PHE A 22 -7.06 11.64 -3.94
N GLU A 23 -7.78 11.04 -4.88
CA GLU A 23 -7.70 11.43 -6.29
C GLU A 23 -8.48 12.71 -6.61
N GLY A 24 -9.17 13.28 -5.63
CA GLY A 24 -9.93 14.51 -5.80
C GLY A 24 -11.21 14.34 -6.61
N ARG A 25 -11.77 13.14 -6.64
CA ARG A 25 -12.96 12.81 -7.46
C ARG A 25 -14.25 13.23 -6.77
N LYS A 26 -14.46 14.54 -6.68
CA LYS A 26 -15.61 15.15 -6.02
C LYS A 26 -16.94 14.60 -6.53
N GLU A 27 -17.04 14.31 -7.82
CA GLU A 27 -18.26 13.80 -8.47
C GLU A 27 -18.78 12.50 -7.85
N LEU A 28 -17.91 11.69 -7.24
CA LEU A 28 -18.30 10.45 -6.59
C LEU A 28 -18.87 10.66 -5.18
N PHE A 29 -18.81 11.88 -4.67
CA PHE A 29 -19.26 12.22 -3.31
C PHE A 29 -20.49 13.12 -3.31
N GLU A 30 -21.15 13.29 -4.45
CA GLU A 30 -22.36 14.10 -4.57
C GLU A 30 -23.44 13.58 -3.63
N GLY A 31 -24.08 14.50 -2.92
CA GLY A 31 -25.14 14.18 -1.95
C GLY A 31 -24.64 13.73 -0.59
N LEU A 32 -23.33 13.55 -0.41
CA LEU A 32 -22.75 13.22 0.89
C LEU A 32 -22.29 14.48 1.61
N ALA A 33 -22.27 14.43 2.95
CA ALA A 33 -21.84 15.58 3.75
C ALA A 33 -20.45 16.10 3.38
N ILE A 34 -19.53 15.20 3.03
CA ILE A 34 -18.15 15.56 2.67
C ILE A 34 -18.07 16.43 1.41
N GLU A 35 -19.06 16.37 0.52
CA GLU A 35 -19.11 17.22 -0.67
C GLU A 35 -18.99 18.70 -0.30
N HIS A 36 -19.60 19.10 0.81
CA HIS A 36 -19.62 20.48 1.28
C HIS A 36 -18.57 20.78 2.36
N LEU A 37 -18.09 19.74 3.06
CA LEU A 37 -17.07 19.90 4.11
C LEU A 37 -15.66 20.02 3.52
N GLU A 38 -15.36 19.25 2.49
CA GLU A 38 -14.09 19.35 1.78
C GLU A 38 -14.18 20.43 0.71
N LYS A 39 -13.31 21.41 0.78
CA LYS A 39 -13.37 22.58 -0.11
C LYS A 39 -12.35 22.54 -1.24
N GLU A 40 -11.20 21.89 -1.00
CA GLU A 40 -10.08 21.95 -1.95
C GLU A 40 -10.06 20.83 -2.96
N TRP A 41 -10.48 19.62 -2.56
CA TRP A 41 -10.47 18.44 -3.40
C TRP A 41 -9.14 18.25 -4.14
N THR A 42 -8.06 18.39 -3.40
CA THR A 42 -6.70 18.25 -3.93
C THR A 42 -6.48 16.86 -4.49
N ARG A 43 -5.81 16.78 -5.64
CA ARG A 43 -5.43 15.51 -6.26
C ARG A 43 -4.07 15.09 -5.77
N TYR A 44 -4.00 13.96 -5.10
CA TYR A 44 -2.77 13.34 -4.66
C TYR A 44 -2.44 12.13 -5.53
N PRO A 45 -1.15 11.83 -5.78
CA PRO A 45 -0.81 10.55 -6.38
C PRO A 45 -1.13 9.42 -5.39
N VAL A 46 -1.85 8.40 -5.86
CA VAL A 46 -2.27 7.28 -5.03
C VAL A 46 -1.63 6.00 -5.55
N LEU A 47 -0.87 5.33 -4.69
CA LEU A 47 -0.36 3.98 -4.93
C LEU A 47 -1.22 3.02 -4.12
N HIS A 48 -1.97 2.19 -4.81
CA HIS A 48 -2.91 1.26 -4.21
C HIS A 48 -2.51 -0.17 -4.52
N PHE A 49 -2.16 -0.93 -3.49
CA PHE A 49 -1.73 -2.33 -3.62
C PHE A 49 -2.75 -3.25 -2.95
N ASP A 50 -3.35 -4.13 -3.73
CA ASP A 50 -4.22 -5.17 -3.22
C ASP A 50 -3.43 -6.47 -3.08
N MET A 51 -3.17 -6.88 -1.84
CA MET A 51 -2.38 -8.07 -1.54
C MET A 51 -3.23 -9.34 -1.46
N SER A 52 -4.54 -9.25 -1.67
CA SER A 52 -5.43 -10.42 -1.65
C SER A 52 -5.09 -11.45 -2.73
N THR A 53 -4.46 -11.01 -3.81
CA THR A 53 -4.02 -11.87 -4.92
C THR A 53 -2.67 -12.55 -4.64
N ALA A 54 -1.98 -12.18 -3.57
CA ALA A 54 -0.65 -12.69 -3.23
C ALA A 54 -0.72 -13.82 -2.18
N LYS A 55 -1.72 -14.69 -2.28
CA LYS A 55 -1.91 -15.84 -1.39
C LYS A 55 -1.30 -17.09 -1.99
N HIS A 56 -0.96 -18.06 -1.15
CA HIS A 56 -0.47 -19.38 -1.55
C HIS A 56 0.78 -19.33 -2.43
N MET A 57 1.68 -18.41 -2.15
CA MET A 57 2.89 -18.21 -2.93
C MET A 57 4.14 -18.60 -2.15
N ASP A 58 5.15 -19.13 -2.86
CA ASP A 58 6.49 -19.24 -2.34
C ASP A 58 7.19 -17.85 -2.44
N LYS A 59 8.44 -17.79 -1.96
CA LYS A 59 9.22 -16.55 -1.97
C LYS A 59 9.37 -15.96 -3.37
N ASP A 60 9.74 -16.78 -4.36
CA ASP A 60 10.01 -16.28 -5.72
C ASP A 60 8.74 -15.80 -6.41
N ARG A 61 7.64 -16.50 -6.20
CA ARG A 61 6.34 -16.10 -6.76
C ARG A 61 5.82 -14.84 -6.09
N LEU A 62 6.01 -14.69 -4.78
CA LEU A 62 5.63 -13.47 -4.07
C LEU A 62 6.42 -12.27 -4.57
N LEU A 63 7.75 -12.42 -4.74
CA LEU A 63 8.59 -11.36 -5.31
C LEU A 63 8.11 -10.97 -6.70
N SER A 64 7.83 -11.96 -7.55
CA SER A 64 7.33 -11.70 -8.90
C SER A 64 6.00 -10.95 -8.90
N GLU A 65 5.09 -11.30 -7.98
CA GLU A 65 3.80 -10.62 -7.87
C GLU A 65 3.96 -9.17 -7.39
N LEU A 66 4.86 -8.92 -6.45
CA LEU A 66 5.17 -7.56 -6.00
C LEU A 66 5.79 -6.73 -7.13
N GLU A 67 6.72 -7.31 -7.89
CA GLU A 67 7.33 -6.64 -9.04
C GLU A 67 6.28 -6.28 -10.09
N ARG A 68 5.34 -7.16 -10.34
CA ARG A 68 4.25 -6.90 -11.28
C ARG A 68 3.37 -5.74 -10.85
N LYS A 69 3.05 -5.64 -9.55
CA LYS A 69 2.27 -4.53 -9.00
C LYS A 69 3.03 -3.20 -9.11
N LEU A 70 4.33 -3.23 -8.83
CA LEU A 70 5.19 -2.06 -8.98
C LEU A 70 5.28 -1.62 -10.45
N TYR A 71 5.41 -2.59 -11.36
CA TYR A 71 5.50 -2.33 -12.80
C TYR A 71 4.29 -1.51 -13.31
N GLY A 72 3.08 -1.81 -12.84
CA GLY A 72 1.89 -1.06 -13.23
C GLY A 72 2.02 0.43 -12.97
N TYR A 73 2.55 0.81 -11.81
CA TYR A 73 2.76 2.21 -11.48
C TYR A 73 4.01 2.80 -12.14
N GLU A 74 5.01 1.97 -12.41
CA GLU A 74 6.22 2.39 -13.12
C GLU A 74 5.92 2.82 -14.57
N GLN A 75 4.82 2.31 -15.15
CA GLN A 75 4.35 2.79 -16.45
C GLN A 75 3.86 4.25 -16.39
N ILE A 76 3.46 4.71 -15.22
CA ILE A 76 2.97 6.09 -15.02
C ILE A 76 4.11 7.02 -14.62
N TYR A 77 4.92 6.62 -13.63
CA TYR A 77 5.92 7.50 -13.01
C TYR A 77 7.35 7.20 -13.43
N GLY A 78 7.58 6.06 -14.09
CA GLY A 78 8.92 5.58 -14.41
C GLY A 78 9.62 4.92 -13.22
N ARG A 79 10.85 4.50 -13.46
CA ARG A 79 11.70 3.84 -12.46
C ARG A 79 13.13 4.33 -12.61
N ASP A 80 13.81 4.57 -11.49
CA ASP A 80 15.23 4.86 -11.49
C ASP A 80 16.00 3.59 -11.85
N GLU A 81 17.02 3.71 -12.71
CA GLU A 81 17.78 2.56 -13.20
C GLU A 81 18.48 1.78 -12.08
N SER A 82 18.85 2.46 -10.99
CA SER A 82 19.47 1.84 -9.84
C SER A 82 18.48 1.06 -8.95
N ALA A 83 17.17 1.24 -9.14
CA ALA A 83 16.14 0.59 -8.35
C ALA A 83 15.88 -0.82 -8.89
N ILE A 84 16.48 -1.83 -8.25
CA ILE A 84 16.42 -3.23 -8.69
C ILE A 84 15.48 -4.04 -7.79
N TYR A 85 15.64 -3.93 -6.48
CA TYR A 85 14.86 -4.69 -5.50
C TYR A 85 13.51 -4.03 -5.20
N THR A 86 12.55 -4.79 -4.69
CA THR A 86 11.19 -4.31 -4.49
C THR A 86 11.10 -3.09 -3.58
N ASN A 87 11.90 -3.05 -2.51
CA ASN A 87 11.95 -1.87 -1.64
C ASN A 87 12.49 -0.64 -2.37
N GLN A 88 13.53 -0.80 -3.17
CA GLN A 88 14.12 0.29 -3.96
C GLN A 88 13.13 0.80 -5.01
N ARG A 89 12.39 -0.11 -5.63
CA ARG A 89 11.41 0.24 -6.65
C ARG A 89 10.22 0.98 -6.04
N LEU A 90 9.75 0.58 -4.85
CA LEU A 90 8.69 1.31 -4.16
C LEU A 90 9.17 2.70 -3.73
N GLU A 91 10.37 2.81 -3.18
CA GLU A 91 10.99 4.10 -2.85
C GLU A 91 11.08 5.00 -4.07
N SER A 92 11.55 4.46 -5.19
CA SER A 92 11.63 5.20 -6.47
C SER A 92 10.26 5.72 -6.89
N LEU A 93 9.21 4.88 -6.83
CA LEU A 93 7.86 5.29 -7.17
C LEU A 93 7.35 6.44 -6.30
N ILE A 94 7.54 6.34 -4.98
CA ILE A 94 7.10 7.38 -4.05
C ILE A 94 7.78 8.71 -4.37
N LYS A 95 9.09 8.70 -4.53
CA LYS A 95 9.86 9.91 -4.81
C LYS A 95 9.54 10.50 -6.18
N ARG A 96 9.39 9.66 -7.20
CA ARG A 96 9.07 10.13 -8.56
C ARG A 96 7.66 10.68 -8.65
N ALA A 97 6.69 10.01 -8.02
CA ALA A 97 5.32 10.52 -7.97
C ALA A 97 5.26 11.88 -7.27
N TYR A 98 5.97 12.03 -6.16
CA TYR A 98 6.08 13.32 -5.46
C TYR A 98 6.69 14.39 -6.37
N ALA A 99 7.82 14.09 -7.01
CA ALA A 99 8.52 15.06 -7.87
C ALA A 99 7.69 15.48 -9.08
N GLN A 100 6.94 14.54 -9.68
CA GLN A 100 6.17 14.82 -10.89
C GLN A 100 4.86 15.55 -10.62
N THR A 101 4.24 15.31 -9.46
CA THR A 101 2.93 15.90 -9.12
C THR A 101 3.05 17.13 -8.23
N GLY A 102 4.17 17.32 -7.53
CA GLY A 102 4.33 18.33 -6.51
C GLY A 102 3.51 18.05 -5.24
N GLN A 103 2.87 16.87 -5.15
CA GLN A 103 2.03 16.49 -4.04
C GLN A 103 2.60 15.24 -3.34
N LYS A 104 2.44 15.18 -2.02
CA LYS A 104 2.82 14.01 -1.24
C LYS A 104 1.96 12.81 -1.64
N VAL A 105 2.54 11.62 -1.53
CA VAL A 105 1.96 10.38 -2.03
C VAL A 105 1.06 9.73 -0.98
N VAL A 106 -0.08 9.19 -1.44
CA VAL A 106 -0.97 8.36 -0.64
C VAL A 106 -0.69 6.89 -0.98
N VAL A 107 -0.51 6.06 0.03
CA VAL A 107 -0.32 4.62 -0.15
C VAL A 107 -1.44 3.88 0.57
N LEU A 108 -2.17 3.07 -0.20
CA LEU A 108 -3.27 2.26 0.29
C LEU A 108 -2.93 0.79 0.05
N ILE A 109 -3.00 -0.03 1.09
CA ILE A 109 -2.68 -1.45 0.98
C ILE A 109 -3.83 -2.28 1.56
N ASP A 110 -4.50 -3.03 0.69
CA ASP A 110 -5.54 -3.96 1.11
C ASP A 110 -4.95 -5.33 1.43
N GLU A 111 -5.41 -5.91 2.52
CA GLU A 111 -5.00 -7.23 2.98
C GLU A 111 -3.47 -7.38 3.04
N TYR A 112 -2.82 -6.43 3.74
CA TYR A 112 -1.34 -6.37 3.82
C TYR A 112 -0.70 -7.67 4.31
N ASP A 113 -1.43 -8.46 5.10
CA ASP A 113 -0.97 -9.69 5.75
C ASP A 113 -1.31 -10.96 4.95
N ALA A 114 -2.05 -10.84 3.84
CA ALA A 114 -2.50 -11.99 3.06
C ALA A 114 -1.37 -12.95 2.68
N PRO A 115 -0.17 -12.48 2.26
CA PRO A 115 0.92 -13.39 1.92
C PRO A 115 1.43 -14.23 3.08
N LEU A 116 1.16 -13.84 4.32
CA LEU A 116 1.67 -14.51 5.53
C LEU A 116 0.64 -15.44 6.17
N LEU A 117 -0.66 -15.28 5.86
CA LEU A 117 -1.73 -16.01 6.54
C LEU A 117 -1.66 -17.52 6.33
N ASP A 118 -1.30 -17.95 5.14
CA ASP A 118 -1.25 -19.38 4.80
C ASP A 118 -0.03 -20.10 5.38
N VAL A 119 0.99 -19.36 5.79
CA VAL A 119 2.26 -19.92 6.26
C VAL A 119 2.53 -19.60 7.73
N VAL A 120 1.54 -19.09 8.44
CA VAL A 120 1.69 -18.64 9.83
C VAL A 120 2.16 -19.75 10.78
N HIS A 121 1.85 -21.01 10.47
CA HIS A 121 2.26 -22.18 11.23
C HIS A 121 3.44 -22.95 10.58
N GLU A 122 3.98 -22.45 9.48
CA GLU A 122 5.09 -23.08 8.77
C GLU A 122 6.42 -22.45 9.17
N GLU A 123 7.17 -23.17 10.00
CA GLU A 123 8.42 -22.68 10.58
C GLU A 123 9.48 -22.30 9.55
N LYS A 124 9.50 -22.95 8.38
CA LYS A 124 10.49 -22.69 7.33
C LYS A 124 10.05 -21.57 6.38
N GLU A 125 8.77 -21.54 6.03
CA GLU A 125 8.26 -20.61 5.01
C GLU A 125 7.94 -19.23 5.58
N LEU A 126 7.37 -19.17 6.79
CA LEU A 126 6.98 -17.89 7.39
C LEU A 126 8.14 -16.88 7.46
N PRO A 127 9.36 -17.23 7.94
CA PRO A 127 10.46 -16.27 7.97
C PRO A 127 10.83 -15.74 6.59
N LYS A 128 10.80 -16.58 5.55
CA LYS A 128 11.16 -16.18 4.19
C LYS A 128 10.17 -15.15 3.63
N LEU A 129 8.88 -15.45 3.74
CA LEU A 129 7.84 -14.56 3.23
C LEU A 129 7.74 -13.29 4.08
N ARG A 130 7.92 -13.40 5.38
CA ARG A 130 7.98 -12.25 6.28
C ARG A 130 9.10 -11.29 5.90
N ASP A 131 10.29 -11.81 5.57
CA ASP A 131 11.42 -10.97 5.17
C ASP A 131 11.13 -10.24 3.85
N VAL A 132 10.47 -10.91 2.89
CA VAL A 132 10.04 -10.29 1.64
C VAL A 132 9.09 -9.11 1.93
N MET A 133 8.09 -9.34 2.78
CA MET A 133 7.10 -8.29 3.09
C MET A 133 7.69 -7.15 3.91
N ARG A 134 8.56 -7.47 4.87
CA ARG A 134 9.29 -6.47 5.66
C ARG A 134 10.12 -5.56 4.76
N ASN A 135 10.84 -6.15 3.82
CA ASN A 135 11.64 -5.41 2.85
C ASN A 135 10.74 -4.51 1.98
N PHE A 136 9.65 -5.07 1.42
CA PHE A 136 8.75 -4.33 0.56
C PHE A 136 8.09 -3.14 1.25
N TYR A 137 7.70 -3.28 2.52
CA TYR A 137 7.04 -2.21 3.26
C TYR A 137 8.00 -1.20 3.90
N SER A 138 9.30 -1.46 3.90
CA SER A 138 10.27 -0.58 4.57
C SER A 138 10.24 0.88 4.07
N PRO A 139 9.98 1.18 2.78
CA PRO A 139 9.90 2.56 2.33
C PRO A 139 8.75 3.36 2.94
N LEU A 140 7.71 2.71 3.46
CA LEU A 140 6.59 3.41 4.10
C LEU A 140 7.03 4.18 5.35
N LYS A 141 8.11 3.73 5.98
CA LYS A 141 8.74 4.46 7.08
C LYS A 141 9.83 5.41 6.58
N ALA A 142 10.70 4.91 5.71
CA ALA A 142 11.84 5.68 5.21
C ALA A 142 11.42 6.90 4.40
N CYS A 143 10.31 6.83 3.66
CA CYS A 143 9.81 7.88 2.80
C CYS A 143 8.75 8.78 3.48
N ASP A 144 8.66 8.78 4.80
CA ASP A 144 7.67 9.57 5.53
C ASP A 144 7.55 11.03 5.06
N PRO A 145 8.65 11.76 4.78
CA PRO A 145 8.55 13.14 4.28
C PRO A 145 7.80 13.29 2.96
N TYR A 146 7.69 12.23 2.17
CA TYR A 146 7.05 12.23 0.85
C TYR A 146 5.61 11.68 0.91
N LEU A 147 5.15 11.24 2.09
CA LEU A 147 3.86 10.57 2.23
C LEU A 147 2.82 11.50 2.85
N ARG A 148 1.65 11.59 2.21
CA ARG A 148 0.48 12.31 2.72
C ARG A 148 -0.33 11.44 3.68
N PHE A 149 -0.47 10.16 3.34
CA PHE A 149 -1.33 9.24 4.08
C PHE A 149 -0.95 7.80 3.73
N VAL A 150 -0.94 6.93 4.72
CA VAL A 150 -0.74 5.48 4.54
C VAL A 150 -1.87 4.76 5.27
N PHE A 151 -2.56 3.89 4.55
CA PHE A 151 -3.67 3.11 5.09
C PHE A 151 -3.49 1.64 4.74
N LEU A 152 -3.54 0.80 5.77
CA LEU A 152 -3.35 -0.64 5.66
C LEU A 152 -4.58 -1.36 6.22
N THR A 153 -5.10 -2.33 5.49
CA THR A 153 -6.13 -3.23 6.01
C THR A 153 -5.59 -4.65 6.13
N GLY A 154 -6.10 -5.40 7.08
CA GLY A 154 -5.74 -6.79 7.28
C GLY A 154 -6.59 -7.48 8.32
N ILE A 155 -6.35 -8.76 8.53
CA ILE A 155 -7.05 -9.59 9.51
C ILE A 155 -6.25 -9.66 10.81
N THR A 156 -4.93 -9.65 10.71
CA THR A 156 -4.02 -9.84 11.84
C THR A 156 -3.15 -8.61 12.07
N LYS A 157 -2.48 -8.58 13.21
CA LYS A 157 -1.56 -7.49 13.57
C LYS A 157 -0.11 -7.91 13.38
N PHE A 158 0.30 -8.16 12.14
CA PHE A 158 1.70 -8.43 11.80
C PHE A 158 2.57 -7.16 11.67
N LEU A 159 2.06 -6.00 12.09
CA LEU A 159 2.75 -4.71 11.90
C LEU A 159 4.14 -4.68 12.53
N SER A 160 4.31 -5.30 13.71
CA SER A 160 5.63 -5.41 14.35
C SER A 160 6.62 -6.23 13.53
N LEU A 161 6.13 -7.18 12.73
CA LEU A 161 6.95 -8.02 11.88
C LEU A 161 7.45 -7.29 10.63
N ILE A 162 6.75 -6.24 10.21
CA ILE A 162 7.10 -5.45 9.03
C ILE A 162 7.61 -4.05 9.40
N HIS A 163 7.92 -3.82 10.68
CA HIS A 163 8.48 -2.56 11.21
C HIS A 163 7.62 -1.31 10.94
N ILE A 164 6.32 -1.45 10.80
CA ILE A 164 5.41 -0.32 10.76
C ILE A 164 4.94 -0.05 12.18
N SER A 165 5.14 1.19 12.67
CA SER A 165 4.68 1.58 13.99
C SER A 165 3.16 1.53 14.07
N GLU A 166 2.62 0.87 15.10
CA GLU A 166 1.18 0.98 15.37
C GLU A 166 0.88 2.43 15.72
N PRO A 167 -0.20 3.01 15.19
CA PRO A 167 -0.64 4.31 15.64
C PRO A 167 -1.08 4.19 17.09
N THR A 168 -0.48 5.00 17.92
CA THR A 168 -0.90 5.14 19.32
C THR A 168 -2.20 5.91 19.40
#